data_2eae1225737675f9c5d0d2a9a3ad033f
#
_entry.id   2eae1225737675f9c5d0d2a9a3ad033f
#
_cell.length_a   1.000
_cell.length_b   1.000
_cell.length_c   1.000
_cell.angle_alpha   90.00
_cell.angle_beta   90.00
_cell.angle_gamma   90.00
#
_symmetry.space_group_name_H-M   'P 1'
#
loop_
_entity.id
_entity.type
_entity.pdbx_description
1 polymer ?
#
loop_
_entity_poly.entity_id
_entity_poly.type
_entity_poly.pdbx_seq_one_letter_code
_entity_poly.pdbx_strand_id
1 'polypeptide(L)'
;HRGSGRVRVAVERAGQPLFFDVELKQQTVTSETGRKRAVGLLGITPKGDTVIVKADIARAFVLSVQRTYDLTVLTYQALWSMATGQLSVKDSVTGPLGMFVITSEMSKLGITALLSFIAILSISLGIFNLLPLPALDGGHLVLLAIEKIRRRPLSKKAEEIFNQVGFGFLILLAALVFVSDLAKFGYIQKAQEIYNRFFTR
;
A
#
# COMPACT_ATOMS: atom_id res chain seq x y z
N HIS A 1 17.92 -25.77 0.48
CA HIS A 1 17.39 -26.49 1.65
C HIS A 1 15.86 -26.51 1.55
N ARG A 2 15.28 -27.70 1.54
CA ARG A 2 13.82 -27.93 1.48
C ARG A 2 13.20 -27.49 2.80
N GLY A 3 12.22 -26.62 2.76
CA GLY A 3 11.66 -25.80 3.82
C GLY A 3 10.85 -26.48 4.93
N SER A 4 11.32 -27.61 5.47
CA SER A 4 10.78 -28.19 6.69
C SER A 4 11.93 -28.65 7.56
N GLY A 5 12.15 -27.95 8.68
CA GLY A 5 13.20 -28.34 9.60
C GLY A 5 13.22 -27.45 10.84
N ARG A 6 13.77 -27.99 11.91
CA ARG A 6 14.16 -27.22 13.09
C ARG A 6 15.43 -26.44 12.76
N VAL A 7 15.43 -25.15 13.03
CA VAL A 7 16.59 -24.28 12.87
C VAL A 7 16.99 -23.77 14.24
N ARG A 8 18.28 -23.88 14.55
CA ARG A 8 18.83 -23.29 15.76
C ARG A 8 19.13 -21.82 15.51
N VAL A 9 18.44 -20.95 16.22
CA VAL A 9 18.61 -19.48 16.17
C VAL A 9 19.41 -19.06 17.39
N ALA A 10 20.55 -18.40 17.16
CA ALA A 10 21.31 -17.76 18.22
C ALA A 10 20.85 -16.31 18.37
N VAL A 11 20.47 -15.92 19.57
CA VAL A 11 20.04 -14.55 19.93
C VAL A 11 20.93 -14.05 21.04
N GLU A 12 21.41 -12.84 20.94
CA GLU A 12 22.14 -12.19 22.01
C GLU A 12 21.14 -11.39 22.88
N ARG A 13 21.11 -11.70 24.18
CA ARG A 13 20.31 -11.00 25.19
C ARG A 13 21.17 -10.62 26.37
N ALA A 14 21.27 -9.31 26.63
CA ALA A 14 22.11 -8.77 27.71
C ALA A 14 23.60 -9.25 27.66
N GLY A 15 24.17 -9.35 26.45
CA GLY A 15 25.56 -9.80 26.25
C GLY A 15 25.76 -11.31 26.35
N GLN A 16 24.72 -12.11 26.53
CA GLN A 16 24.80 -13.56 26.57
C GLN A 16 24.13 -14.20 25.35
N PRO A 17 24.78 -15.15 24.65
CA PRO A 17 24.19 -15.88 23.57
C PRO A 17 23.19 -16.92 24.09
N LEU A 18 21.94 -16.82 23.64
CA LEU A 18 20.88 -17.79 23.89
C LEU A 18 20.58 -18.54 22.60
N PHE A 19 20.40 -19.85 22.68
CA PHE A 19 20.08 -20.69 21.54
C PHE A 19 18.65 -21.22 21.66
N PHE A 20 17.86 -21.04 20.59
CA PHE A 20 16.50 -21.54 20.51
C PHE A 20 16.38 -22.47 19.30
N ASP A 21 15.84 -23.66 19.52
CA ASP A 21 15.47 -24.57 18.43
C ASP A 21 14.01 -24.26 18.04
N VAL A 22 13.83 -23.65 16.87
CA VAL A 22 12.53 -23.18 16.38
C VAL A 22 12.09 -24.01 15.17
N GLU A 23 10.83 -24.45 15.17
CA GLU A 23 10.21 -25.07 14.01
C GLU A 23 9.74 -24.01 13.01
N LEU A 24 10.18 -24.14 11.76
CA LEU A 24 9.78 -23.24 10.70
C LEU A 24 8.34 -23.53 10.26
N LYS A 25 7.46 -22.53 10.32
CA LYS A 25 6.13 -22.62 9.73
C LYS A 25 6.24 -22.52 8.21
N GLN A 26 5.78 -23.53 7.49
CA GLN A 26 5.79 -23.51 6.04
C GLN A 26 4.74 -22.53 5.51
N GLN A 27 5.16 -21.61 4.65
CA GLN A 27 4.27 -20.75 3.89
C GLN A 27 4.65 -20.83 2.41
N THR A 28 3.64 -20.99 1.55
CA THR A 28 3.86 -20.96 0.11
C THR A 28 3.90 -19.50 -0.34
N VAL A 29 5.07 -19.05 -0.76
CA VAL A 29 5.24 -17.71 -1.35
C VAL A 29 5.36 -17.88 -2.85
N THR A 30 4.58 -17.10 -3.59
CA THR A 30 4.69 -17.02 -5.04
C THR A 30 5.85 -16.10 -5.37
N SER A 31 6.90 -16.64 -6.00
CA SER A 31 8.04 -15.84 -6.47
C SER A 31 7.58 -14.89 -7.60
N GLU A 32 8.33 -13.81 -7.81
CA GLU A 32 8.12 -12.83 -8.89
C GLU A 32 7.99 -13.48 -10.28
N THR A 33 8.54 -14.67 -10.46
CA THR A 33 8.44 -15.48 -11.68
C THR A 33 7.20 -16.38 -11.73
N GLY A 34 6.21 -16.21 -10.83
CA GLY A 34 4.99 -17.02 -10.76
C GLY A 34 5.18 -18.43 -10.19
N ARG A 35 6.40 -18.82 -9.78
CA ARG A 35 6.68 -20.14 -9.20
C ARG A 35 6.35 -20.14 -7.71
N LYS A 36 5.49 -21.06 -7.29
CA LYS A 36 5.20 -21.29 -5.87
C LYS A 36 6.40 -21.97 -5.21
N ARG A 37 6.99 -21.32 -4.22
CA ARG A 37 8.05 -21.89 -3.39
C ARG A 37 7.56 -22.00 -1.96
N ALA A 38 7.75 -23.16 -1.33
CA ALA A 38 7.57 -23.29 0.11
C ALA A 38 8.78 -22.66 0.80
N VAL A 39 8.54 -21.63 1.60
CA VAL A 39 9.54 -20.97 2.44
C VAL A 39 9.22 -21.22 3.90
N GLY A 40 10.25 -21.49 4.70
CA GLY A 40 10.09 -21.60 6.13
C GLY A 40 10.10 -20.22 6.77
N LEU A 41 9.02 -19.85 7.45
CA LEU A 41 8.94 -18.61 8.21
C LEU A 41 9.26 -18.85 9.68
N LEU A 42 10.16 -18.01 10.21
CA LEU A 42 10.52 -18.04 11.64
C LEU A 42 9.44 -17.46 12.54
N GLY A 43 8.47 -16.70 11.98
CA GLY A 43 7.40 -16.06 12.75
C GLY A 43 7.89 -15.01 13.75
N ILE A 44 9.08 -14.44 13.53
CA ILE A 44 9.62 -13.38 14.39
C ILE A 44 9.08 -12.05 13.90
N THR A 45 8.38 -11.35 14.76
CA THR A 45 8.00 -9.95 14.52
C THR A 45 8.99 -9.08 15.27
N PRO A 46 9.80 -8.25 14.59
CA PRO A 46 10.67 -7.31 15.28
C PRO A 46 9.80 -6.40 16.15
N LYS A 47 10.05 -6.38 17.45
CA LYS A 47 9.49 -5.36 18.33
C LYS A 47 10.28 -4.08 18.04
N GLY A 48 9.71 -3.20 17.23
CA GLY A 48 10.30 -1.89 16.97
C GLY A 48 10.26 -1.07 18.26
N ASP A 49 11.38 -0.99 18.95
CA ASP A 49 11.53 0.05 19.95
C ASP A 49 11.61 1.39 19.21
N THR A 50 10.60 2.22 19.38
CA THR A 50 10.56 3.55 18.78
C THR A 50 11.58 4.41 19.51
N VAL A 51 12.74 4.64 18.90
CA VAL A 51 13.74 5.55 19.44
C VAL A 51 13.31 6.97 19.07
N ILE A 52 12.95 7.75 20.07
CA ILE A 52 12.68 9.19 19.89
C ILE A 52 14.02 9.90 19.74
N VAL A 53 14.37 10.25 18.52
CA VAL A 53 15.54 11.08 18.23
C VAL A 53 15.13 12.55 18.37
N LYS A 54 15.63 13.21 19.40
CA LYS A 54 15.47 14.67 19.54
C LYS A 54 16.33 15.35 18.46
N ALA A 55 15.68 16.04 17.55
CA ALA A 55 16.32 16.81 16.51
C ALA A 55 16.03 18.30 16.72
N ASP A 56 17.01 19.15 16.46
CA ASP A 56 16.80 20.58 16.31
C ASP A 56 15.87 20.88 15.12
N ILE A 57 15.16 21.99 15.12
CA ILE A 57 14.16 22.37 14.11
C ILE A 57 14.77 22.33 12.70
N ALA A 58 15.99 22.87 12.52
CA ALA A 58 16.65 22.86 11.23
C ALA A 58 16.95 21.42 10.73
N ARG A 59 17.45 20.57 11.62
CA ARG A 59 17.72 19.16 11.33
C ARG A 59 16.43 18.38 11.06
N ALA A 60 15.37 18.63 11.84
CA ALA A 60 14.06 18.02 11.63
C ALA A 60 13.48 18.37 10.25
N PHE A 61 13.64 19.62 9.81
CA PHE A 61 13.24 20.06 8.47
C PHE A 61 13.99 19.30 7.37
N VAL A 62 15.32 19.22 7.46
CA VAL A 62 16.13 18.48 6.47
C VAL A 62 15.74 17.01 6.41
N LEU A 63 15.59 16.37 7.58
CA LEU A 63 15.15 14.97 7.65
C LEU A 63 13.75 14.75 7.06
N SER A 64 12.83 15.70 7.26
CA SER A 64 11.49 15.65 6.70
C SER A 64 11.50 15.73 5.18
N VAL A 65 12.33 16.64 4.62
CA VAL A 65 12.50 16.74 3.16
C VAL A 65 13.10 15.46 2.58
N GLN A 66 14.15 14.93 3.20
CA GLN A 66 14.75 13.65 2.78
C GLN A 66 13.72 12.52 2.83
N ARG A 67 12.97 12.41 3.94
CA ARG A 67 11.94 11.38 4.08
C ARG A 67 10.83 11.49 3.04
N THR A 68 10.41 12.73 2.74
CA THR A 68 9.42 12.98 1.69
C THR A 68 9.94 12.55 0.32
N TYR A 69 11.21 12.85 0.01
CA TYR A 69 11.84 12.42 -1.22
C TYR A 69 11.90 10.89 -1.32
N ASP A 70 12.38 10.21 -0.27
CA ASP A 70 12.48 8.75 -0.23
C ASP A 70 11.11 8.08 -0.42
N LEU A 71 10.07 8.58 0.28
CA LEU A 71 8.70 8.09 0.15
C LEU A 71 8.15 8.32 -1.27
N THR A 72 8.47 9.45 -1.87
CA THR A 72 8.08 9.76 -3.26
C THR A 72 8.70 8.77 -4.23
N VAL A 73 10.01 8.53 -4.12
CA VAL A 73 10.73 7.55 -4.97
C VAL A 73 10.17 6.15 -4.79
N LEU A 74 9.97 5.71 -3.54
CA LEU A 74 9.40 4.41 -3.24
C LEU A 74 7.98 4.25 -3.82
N THR A 75 7.16 5.29 -3.76
CA THR A 75 5.80 5.26 -4.32
C THR A 75 5.85 5.11 -5.84
N TYR A 76 6.70 5.86 -6.54
CA TYR A 76 6.86 5.68 -7.99
C TYR A 76 7.41 4.31 -8.36
N GLN A 77 8.35 3.76 -7.59
CA GLN A 77 8.86 2.40 -7.80
C GLN A 77 7.76 1.35 -7.61
N ALA A 78 6.92 1.50 -6.58
CA ALA A 78 5.78 0.62 -6.35
C ALA A 78 4.77 0.69 -7.50
N LEU A 79 4.41 1.89 -7.95
CA LEU A 79 3.52 2.09 -9.11
C LEU A 79 4.09 1.47 -10.39
N TRP A 80 5.39 1.66 -10.64
CA TRP A 80 6.07 1.04 -11.78
C TRP A 80 6.06 -0.48 -11.70
N SER A 81 6.32 -1.04 -10.51
CA SER A 81 6.29 -2.49 -10.27
C SER A 81 4.89 -3.08 -10.44
N MET A 82 3.83 -2.33 -10.09
CA MET A 82 2.45 -2.70 -10.39
C MET A 82 2.15 -2.65 -11.89
N ALA A 83 2.60 -1.60 -12.59
CA ALA A 83 2.39 -1.44 -14.03
C ALA A 83 3.10 -2.53 -14.84
N THR A 84 4.28 -2.98 -14.39
CA THR A 84 5.04 -4.07 -15.02
C THR A 84 4.61 -5.48 -14.58
N GLY A 85 3.61 -5.58 -13.69
CA GLY A 85 3.10 -6.87 -13.20
C GLY A 85 4.02 -7.59 -12.20
N GLN A 86 5.06 -6.92 -11.70
CA GLN A 86 5.96 -7.47 -10.67
C GLN A 86 5.29 -7.51 -9.30
N LEU A 87 4.38 -6.55 -9.03
CA LEU A 87 3.57 -6.50 -7.83
C LEU A 87 2.10 -6.74 -8.16
N SER A 88 1.44 -7.59 -7.37
CA SER A 88 0.00 -7.83 -7.49
C SER A 88 -0.76 -6.60 -7.00
N VAL A 89 -1.51 -5.94 -7.88
CA VAL A 89 -2.37 -4.81 -7.52
C VAL A 89 -3.38 -5.22 -6.46
N LYS A 90 -3.95 -6.43 -6.58
CA LYS A 90 -4.96 -6.95 -5.65
C LYS A 90 -4.45 -7.04 -4.20
N ASP A 91 -3.18 -7.41 -4.01
CA ASP A 91 -2.61 -7.62 -2.67
C ASP A 91 -1.99 -6.33 -2.11
N SER A 92 -1.58 -5.42 -3.00
CA SER A 92 -0.85 -4.20 -2.63
C SER A 92 -1.75 -2.98 -2.42
N VAL A 93 -2.96 -2.99 -2.99
CA VAL A 93 -3.91 -1.88 -2.82
C VAL A 93 -4.82 -2.14 -1.64
N THR A 94 -4.92 -1.13 -0.78
CA THR A 94 -5.80 -1.11 0.38
C THR A 94 -6.95 -0.16 0.11
N GLY A 95 -8.17 -0.63 0.29
CA GLY A 95 -9.35 0.17 0.10
C GLY A 95 -9.84 0.84 1.40
N PRO A 96 -11.04 1.45 1.38
CA PRO A 96 -11.55 2.25 2.50
C PRO A 96 -11.64 1.48 3.82
N LEU A 97 -12.02 0.21 3.79
CA LEU A 97 -12.13 -0.61 5.00
C LEU A 97 -10.75 -0.92 5.59
N GLY A 98 -9.78 -1.27 4.75
CA GLY A 98 -8.41 -1.49 5.18
C GLY A 98 -7.77 -0.21 5.72
N MET A 99 -8.03 0.93 5.09
CA MET A 99 -7.58 2.25 5.58
C MET A 99 -8.15 2.57 6.95
N PHE A 100 -9.43 2.25 7.21
CA PHE A 100 -10.03 2.42 8.53
C PHE A 100 -9.32 1.57 9.59
N VAL A 101 -9.03 0.30 9.28
CA VAL A 101 -8.30 -0.60 10.19
C VAL A 101 -6.90 -0.06 10.48
N ILE A 102 -6.13 0.32 9.46
CA ILE A 102 -4.78 0.87 9.62
C ILE A 102 -4.82 2.16 10.45
N THR A 103 -5.76 3.07 10.18
CA THR A 103 -5.92 4.31 10.94
C THR A 103 -6.20 4.02 12.42
N SER A 104 -7.08 3.05 12.71
CA SER A 104 -7.37 2.62 14.08
C SER A 104 -6.12 2.07 14.78
N GLU A 105 -5.31 1.28 14.10
CA GLU A 105 -4.06 0.76 14.65
C GLU A 105 -3.03 1.87 14.89
N MET A 106 -2.85 2.78 13.95
CA MET A 106 -1.95 3.94 14.11
C MET A 106 -2.38 4.83 15.29
N SER A 107 -3.69 5.02 15.47
CA SER A 107 -4.23 5.78 16.61
C SER A 107 -3.88 5.12 17.95
N LYS A 108 -3.89 3.78 18.05
CA LYS A 108 -3.49 3.05 19.26
C LYS A 108 -1.99 3.18 19.58
N LEU A 109 -1.15 3.35 18.54
CA LEU A 109 0.29 3.56 18.70
C LEU A 109 0.65 4.98 19.16
N GLY A 110 -0.32 5.88 19.18
CA GLY A 110 -0.19 7.24 19.68
C GLY A 110 -0.13 8.31 18.58
N ILE A 111 -0.15 9.57 19.03
CA ILE A 111 -0.29 10.74 18.14
C ILE A 111 0.83 10.84 17.11
N THR A 112 2.06 10.49 17.47
CA THR A 112 3.21 10.55 16.54
C THR A 112 3.06 9.57 15.39
N ALA A 113 2.59 8.35 15.64
CA ALA A 113 2.33 7.35 14.61
C ALA A 113 1.18 7.81 13.70
N LEU A 114 0.12 8.37 14.27
CA LEU A 114 -1.02 8.89 13.53
C LEU A 114 -0.62 10.06 12.62
N LEU A 115 0.15 11.03 13.12
CA LEU A 115 0.66 12.15 12.32
C LEU A 115 1.58 11.68 11.19
N SER A 116 2.46 10.71 11.47
CA SER A 116 3.31 10.11 10.44
C SER A 116 2.50 9.42 9.34
N PHE A 117 1.45 8.70 9.73
CA PHE A 117 0.53 8.06 8.80
C PHE A 117 -0.21 9.09 7.92
N ILE A 118 -0.73 10.17 8.53
CA ILE A 118 -1.36 11.28 7.79
C ILE A 118 -0.39 11.90 6.79
N ALA A 119 0.87 12.11 7.18
CA ALA A 119 1.90 12.63 6.28
C ALA A 119 2.14 11.71 5.08
N ILE A 120 2.25 10.40 5.30
CA ILE A 120 2.39 9.41 4.22
C ILE A 120 1.19 9.44 3.28
N LEU A 121 -0.03 9.50 3.82
CA LEU A 121 -1.25 9.61 3.01
C LEU A 121 -1.27 10.88 2.17
N SER A 122 -0.87 12.02 2.75
CA SER A 122 -0.83 13.30 2.05
C SER A 122 0.17 13.28 0.89
N ILE A 123 1.36 12.71 1.11
CA ILE A 123 2.37 12.54 0.05
C ILE A 123 1.83 11.63 -1.05
N SER A 124 1.25 10.49 -0.68
CA SER A 124 0.69 9.53 -1.64
C SER A 124 -0.42 10.17 -2.47
N LEU A 125 -1.34 10.92 -1.84
CA LEU A 125 -2.41 11.62 -2.53
C LEU A 125 -1.88 12.66 -3.53
N GLY A 126 -0.84 13.42 -3.15
CA GLY A 126 -0.16 14.35 -4.05
C GLY A 126 0.45 13.66 -5.26
N ILE A 127 1.13 12.52 -5.05
CA ILE A 127 1.72 11.72 -6.11
C ILE A 127 0.65 11.16 -7.05
N PHE A 128 -0.43 10.60 -6.49
CA PHE A 128 -1.54 10.09 -7.29
C PHE A 128 -2.20 11.18 -8.13
N ASN A 129 -2.38 12.39 -7.57
CA ASN A 129 -2.95 13.51 -8.32
C ASN A 129 -2.05 13.99 -9.46
N LEU A 130 -0.72 13.79 -9.35
CA LEU A 130 0.23 14.12 -10.41
C LEU A 130 0.32 13.05 -11.53
N LEU A 131 -0.32 11.88 -11.36
CA LEU A 131 -0.33 10.88 -12.41
C LEU A 131 -1.06 11.38 -13.66
N PRO A 132 -0.58 11.03 -14.87
CA PRO A 132 -1.18 11.46 -16.13
C PRO A 132 -2.50 10.70 -16.43
N LEU A 133 -3.41 10.71 -15.48
CA LEU A 133 -4.70 10.04 -15.58
C LEU A 133 -5.83 11.08 -15.74
N PRO A 134 -6.85 10.78 -16.55
CA PRO A 134 -8.05 11.64 -16.66
C PRO A 134 -8.71 11.86 -15.29
N ALA A 135 -9.32 13.02 -15.11
CA ALA A 135 -9.97 13.47 -13.87
C ALA A 135 -9.01 13.76 -12.69
N LEU A 136 -7.69 13.66 -12.87
CA LEU A 136 -6.67 14.08 -11.91
C LEU A 136 -5.93 15.32 -12.44
N ASP A 137 -5.25 16.04 -11.54
CA ASP A 137 -4.51 17.25 -11.89
C ASP A 137 -3.41 16.99 -12.95
N GLY A 138 -2.71 15.85 -12.83
CA GLY A 138 -1.73 15.39 -13.81
C GLY A 138 -2.31 15.16 -15.19
N GLY A 139 -3.56 14.69 -15.29
CA GLY A 139 -4.28 14.58 -16.56
C GLY A 139 -4.53 15.94 -17.20
N HIS A 140 -4.93 16.94 -16.41
CA HIS A 140 -5.07 18.32 -16.91
C HIS A 140 -3.74 18.92 -17.37
N LEU A 141 -2.64 18.64 -16.65
CA LEU A 141 -1.30 19.06 -17.10
C LEU A 141 -0.94 18.44 -18.44
N VAL A 142 -1.31 17.18 -18.68
CA VAL A 142 -1.11 16.52 -19.99
C VAL A 142 -1.94 17.20 -21.08
N LEU A 143 -3.20 17.54 -20.83
CA LEU A 143 -4.03 18.27 -21.79
C LEU A 143 -3.41 19.63 -22.14
N LEU A 144 -2.99 20.39 -21.14
CA LEU A 144 -2.31 21.69 -21.35
C LEU A 144 -1.00 21.54 -22.14
N ALA A 145 -0.23 20.49 -21.86
CA ALA A 145 0.99 20.19 -22.63
C ALA A 145 0.67 19.89 -24.10
N ILE A 146 -0.39 19.12 -24.36
CA ILE A 146 -0.85 18.83 -25.73
C ILE A 146 -1.29 20.11 -26.45
N GLU A 147 -2.06 20.99 -25.81
CA GLU A 147 -2.46 22.29 -26.36
C GLU A 147 -1.25 23.15 -26.73
N LYS A 148 -0.26 23.21 -25.83
CA LYS A 148 0.98 23.96 -26.05
C LYS A 148 1.77 23.44 -27.27
N ILE A 149 1.87 22.11 -27.41
CA ILE A 149 2.55 21.47 -28.54
C ILE A 149 1.79 21.71 -29.84
N ARG A 150 0.46 21.56 -29.82
CA ARG A 150 -0.40 21.76 -30.99
C ARG A 150 -0.59 23.25 -31.34
N ARG A 151 -0.25 24.15 -30.44
CA ARG A 151 -0.52 25.61 -30.53
C ARG A 151 -1.97 25.96 -30.84
N ARG A 152 -2.89 25.10 -30.45
CA ARG A 152 -4.34 25.26 -30.59
C ARG A 152 -5.04 24.68 -29.36
N PRO A 153 -6.05 25.36 -28.81
CA PRO A 153 -6.82 24.85 -27.70
C PRO A 153 -7.57 23.58 -28.11
N LEU A 154 -7.75 22.69 -27.16
CA LEU A 154 -8.64 21.54 -27.29
C LEU A 154 -10.10 21.99 -27.35
N SER A 155 -10.96 21.23 -28.02
CA SER A 155 -12.38 21.53 -27.98
C SER A 155 -12.92 21.22 -26.59
N LYS A 156 -13.85 22.04 -26.11
CA LYS A 156 -14.53 21.82 -24.81
C LYS A 156 -15.13 20.41 -24.71
N LYS A 157 -15.64 19.89 -25.82
CA LYS A 157 -16.20 18.53 -25.88
C LYS A 157 -15.13 17.45 -25.67
N ALA A 158 -13.91 17.64 -26.17
CA ALA A 158 -12.81 16.68 -25.95
C ALA A 158 -12.36 16.66 -24.50
N GLU A 159 -12.27 17.83 -23.87
CA GLU A 159 -11.95 17.96 -22.44
C GLU A 159 -13.04 17.34 -21.55
N GLU A 160 -14.31 17.57 -21.87
CA GLU A 160 -15.44 16.99 -21.17
C GLU A 160 -15.48 15.47 -21.26
N ILE A 161 -15.28 14.90 -22.46
CA ILE A 161 -15.21 13.44 -22.65
C ILE A 161 -14.01 12.87 -21.89
N PHE A 162 -12.84 13.52 -21.93
CA PHE A 162 -11.67 13.08 -21.19
C PHE A 162 -11.95 12.99 -19.68
N ASN A 163 -12.59 14.02 -19.12
CA ASN A 163 -12.95 14.06 -17.71
C ASN A 163 -14.03 13.03 -17.35
N GLN A 164 -15.07 12.86 -18.17
CA GLN A 164 -16.13 11.87 -17.96
C GLN A 164 -15.57 10.43 -17.97
N VAL A 165 -14.73 10.10 -18.94
CA VAL A 165 -14.08 8.79 -19.03
C VAL A 165 -13.19 8.55 -17.82
N GLY A 166 -12.41 9.56 -17.41
CA GLY A 166 -11.57 9.45 -16.23
C GLY A 166 -12.34 9.27 -14.94
N PHE A 167 -13.41 10.03 -14.77
CA PHE A 167 -14.28 9.89 -13.61
C PHE A 167 -14.97 8.53 -13.56
N GLY A 168 -15.46 8.03 -14.69
CA GLY A 168 -16.03 6.69 -14.80
C GLY A 168 -15.01 5.60 -14.45
N PHE A 169 -13.77 5.74 -14.93
CA PHE A 169 -12.68 4.84 -14.59
C PHE A 169 -12.36 4.86 -13.08
N LEU A 170 -12.30 6.04 -12.45
CA LEU A 170 -12.05 6.16 -11.01
C LEU A 170 -13.16 5.53 -10.17
N ILE A 171 -14.44 5.71 -10.56
CA ILE A 171 -15.56 5.06 -9.88
C ILE A 171 -15.46 3.53 -10.00
N LEU A 172 -15.16 3.02 -11.20
CA LEU A 172 -15.00 1.59 -11.42
C LEU A 172 -13.86 1.03 -10.57
N LEU A 173 -12.71 1.71 -10.56
CA LEU A 173 -11.56 1.32 -9.74
C LEU A 173 -11.90 1.32 -8.24
N ALA A 174 -12.57 2.37 -7.77
CA ALA A 174 -13.01 2.46 -6.37
C ALA A 174 -13.97 1.32 -6.00
N ALA A 175 -14.90 0.97 -6.87
CA ALA A 175 -15.82 -0.14 -6.69
C ALA A 175 -15.07 -1.48 -6.62
N LEU A 176 -14.12 -1.72 -7.53
CA LEU A 176 -13.30 -2.94 -7.55
C LEU A 176 -12.45 -3.08 -6.27
N VAL A 177 -11.83 -1.99 -5.84
CA VAL A 177 -11.03 -1.97 -4.60
C VAL A 177 -11.92 -2.22 -3.38
N PHE A 178 -13.10 -1.61 -3.33
CA PHE A 178 -14.06 -1.81 -2.25
C PHE A 178 -14.55 -3.26 -2.16
N VAL A 179 -14.90 -3.88 -3.29
CA VAL A 179 -15.28 -5.30 -3.34
C VAL A 179 -14.12 -6.20 -2.91
N SER A 180 -12.89 -5.88 -3.35
CA SER A 180 -11.69 -6.60 -2.92
C SER A 180 -11.48 -6.52 -1.41
N ASP A 181 -11.69 -5.35 -0.80
CA ASP A 181 -11.60 -5.16 0.65
C ASP A 181 -12.65 -6.00 1.40
N LEU A 182 -13.90 -5.98 0.94
CA LEU A 182 -14.97 -6.82 1.52
C LEU A 182 -14.58 -8.31 1.49
N ALA A 183 -13.95 -8.77 0.41
CA ALA A 183 -13.47 -10.13 0.30
C ALA A 183 -12.31 -10.42 1.27
N LYS A 184 -11.32 -9.51 1.36
CA LYS A 184 -10.15 -9.65 2.25
C LYS A 184 -10.55 -9.74 3.73
N PHE A 185 -11.51 -8.94 4.16
CA PHE A 185 -11.97 -8.90 5.56
C PHE A 185 -13.05 -9.96 5.90
N GLY A 186 -13.38 -10.86 4.95
CA GLY A 186 -14.32 -11.94 5.20
C GLY A 186 -15.79 -11.52 5.35
N TYR A 187 -16.13 -10.26 5.00
CA TYR A 187 -17.52 -9.78 5.06
C TYR A 187 -18.43 -10.50 4.09
N ILE A 188 -17.92 -10.94 2.95
CA ILE A 188 -18.67 -11.69 1.94
C ILE A 188 -19.07 -13.07 2.50
N GLN A 189 -18.17 -13.76 3.17
CA GLN A 189 -18.45 -15.06 3.79
C GLN A 189 -19.48 -14.92 4.93
N LYS A 190 -19.34 -13.90 5.77
CA LYS A 190 -20.33 -13.61 6.83
C LYS A 190 -21.72 -13.26 6.26
N ALA A 191 -21.77 -12.50 5.17
CA ALA A 191 -23.03 -12.19 4.50
C ALA A 191 -23.69 -13.45 3.92
N GLN A 192 -22.92 -14.36 3.32
CA GLN A 192 -23.40 -15.65 2.84
C GLN A 192 -23.91 -16.54 3.97
N GLU A 193 -23.21 -16.62 5.10
CA GLU A 193 -23.68 -17.37 6.26
C GLU A 193 -25.01 -16.83 6.79
N ILE A 194 -25.14 -15.49 6.89
CA ILE A 194 -26.37 -14.84 7.32
C ILE A 194 -27.50 -15.12 6.32
N TYR A 195 -27.25 -14.95 5.03
CA TYR A 195 -28.22 -15.24 3.97
C TYR A 195 -28.71 -16.70 4.04
N ASN A 196 -27.79 -17.66 4.12
CA ASN A 196 -28.12 -19.08 4.22
C ASN A 196 -28.89 -19.41 5.50
N ARG A 197 -28.60 -18.72 6.59
CA ARG A 197 -29.30 -18.91 7.88
C ARG A 197 -30.76 -18.39 7.86
N PHE A 198 -31.03 -17.37 7.07
CA PHE A 198 -32.38 -16.76 6.99
C PHE A 198 -33.23 -17.29 5.83
N PHE A 199 -32.62 -17.69 4.72
CA PHE A 199 -33.32 -18.04 3.49
C PHE A 199 -33.24 -19.52 3.07
N THR A 200 -32.42 -20.36 3.77
CA THR A 200 -32.29 -21.80 3.46
C THR A 200 -32.85 -22.66 4.60
N ARG A 201 -33.98 -22.24 5.20
CA ARG A 201 -34.78 -23.08 6.08
C ARG A 201 -36.00 -23.62 5.35
#